data_606494da2ec46c1ffe86b69d6951224a
#
_entry.id   606494da2ec46c1ffe86b69d6951224a
#
_cell.length_a   1.000
_cell.length_b   1.000
_cell.length_c   1.000
_cell.angle_alpha   90.00
_cell.angle_beta   90.00
_cell.angle_gamma   90.00
#
_symmetry.space_group_name_H-M   'P 1'
#
loop_
_entity.id
_entity.type
_entity.pdbx_description
1 polymer ?
#
loop_
_entity_poly.entity_id
_entity_poly.type
_entity_poly.pdbx_seq_one_letter_code
_entity_poly.pdbx_strand_id
1 'polypeptide(L)'
;MYLLDTNIVSMLDQRRHAHAPELIAWMKRNGGSLCLSVMTITEMDAGVLKLRREGKPDRADQIAGLVTAILTDFADRVLAVDLETARHVARLGELTHRQAVELPDLVIAATAARHGLILLTRNMSGFSRLGVPARDPFVDLPTDV
;
A
#
# COMPACT_ATOMS: atom_id res chain seq x y z
N MET A 1 10.85 7.87 -6.06
CA MET A 1 10.50 6.79 -5.13
C MET A 1 8.98 6.73 -4.97
N TYR A 2 8.46 5.54 -4.72
CA TYR A 2 7.02 5.28 -4.70
C TYR A 2 6.59 4.63 -3.38
N LEU A 3 5.39 4.97 -2.92
CA LEU A 3 4.70 4.24 -1.87
C LEU A 3 3.65 3.34 -2.52
N LEU A 4 3.63 2.07 -2.16
CA LEU A 4 2.64 1.13 -2.68
C LEU A 4 1.41 1.10 -1.77
N ASP A 5 0.24 1.33 -2.35
CA ASP A 5 -1.02 1.06 -1.67
C ASP A 5 -1.23 -0.45 -1.50
N THR A 6 -2.01 -0.85 -0.51
CA THR A 6 -2.27 -2.25 -0.18
C THR A 6 -2.82 -3.03 -1.38
N ASN A 7 -3.66 -2.41 -2.21
CA ASN A 7 -4.20 -3.05 -3.42
C ASN A 7 -3.11 -3.34 -4.49
N ILE A 8 -1.99 -2.62 -4.49
CA ILE A 8 -0.84 -2.90 -5.35
C ILE A 8 0.03 -3.99 -4.73
N VAL A 9 0.31 -3.89 -3.43
CA VAL A 9 1.09 -4.90 -2.70
C VAL A 9 0.45 -6.28 -2.79
N SER A 10 -0.88 -6.35 -2.73
CA SER A 10 -1.63 -7.60 -2.82
C SER A 10 -1.46 -8.32 -4.17
N MET A 11 -0.99 -7.62 -5.21
CA MET A 11 -0.66 -8.25 -6.50
C MET A 11 0.59 -9.13 -6.43
N LEU A 12 1.39 -9.02 -5.37
CA LEU A 12 2.51 -9.94 -5.10
C LEU A 12 2.04 -11.36 -4.69
N ASP A 13 0.77 -11.52 -4.33
CA ASP A 13 0.16 -12.82 -4.12
C ASP A 13 0.17 -13.62 -5.42
N GLN A 14 0.70 -14.85 -5.37
CA GLN A 14 0.86 -15.71 -6.56
C GLN A 14 -0.44 -15.95 -7.32
N ARG A 15 -1.58 -15.99 -6.63
CA ARG A 15 -2.90 -16.12 -7.28
C ARG A 15 -3.26 -14.92 -8.17
N ARG A 16 -2.61 -13.78 -7.97
CA ARG A 16 -2.88 -12.52 -8.67
C ARG A 16 -1.81 -12.15 -9.69
N HIS A 17 -0.65 -12.80 -9.69
CA HIS A 17 0.46 -12.53 -10.60
C HIS A 17 0.05 -12.55 -12.07
N ALA A 18 -0.78 -13.51 -12.46
CA ALA A 18 -1.22 -13.66 -13.84
C ALA A 18 -2.05 -12.48 -14.38
N HIS A 19 -2.62 -11.67 -13.48
CA HIS A 19 -3.41 -10.49 -13.84
C HIS A 19 -2.57 -9.21 -14.02
N ALA A 20 -1.30 -9.23 -13.63
CA ALA A 20 -0.45 -8.06 -13.70
C ALA A 20 1.04 -8.42 -13.89
N PRO A 21 1.40 -9.21 -14.92
CA PRO A 21 2.77 -9.69 -15.07
C PRO A 21 3.79 -8.56 -15.30
N GLU A 22 3.42 -7.52 -16.03
CA GLU A 22 4.28 -6.37 -16.29
C GLU A 22 4.53 -5.55 -15.01
N LEU A 23 3.50 -5.32 -14.21
CA LEU A 23 3.62 -4.64 -12.92
C LEU A 23 4.54 -5.42 -11.97
N ILE A 24 4.35 -6.73 -11.87
CA ILE A 24 5.19 -7.57 -11.01
C ILE A 24 6.65 -7.55 -11.47
N ALA A 25 6.88 -7.64 -12.78
CA ALA A 25 8.23 -7.55 -13.34
C ALA A 25 8.86 -6.16 -13.05
N TRP A 26 8.09 -5.09 -13.20
CA TRP A 26 8.52 -3.73 -12.88
C TRP A 26 8.84 -3.59 -11.38
N MET A 27 7.98 -4.07 -10.50
CA MET A 27 8.22 -4.02 -9.05
C MET A 27 9.51 -4.75 -8.65
N LYS A 28 9.79 -5.91 -9.27
CA LYS A 28 11.03 -6.65 -9.02
C LYS A 28 12.28 -5.89 -9.46
N ARG A 29 12.23 -5.22 -10.61
CA ARG A 29 13.36 -4.42 -11.10
C ARG A 29 13.60 -3.16 -10.27
N ASN A 30 12.53 -2.56 -9.75
CA ASN A 30 12.58 -1.26 -9.07
C ASN A 30 12.42 -1.36 -7.56
N GLY A 31 12.58 -2.54 -6.97
CA GLY A 31 12.34 -2.81 -5.56
C GLY A 31 12.99 -1.81 -4.60
N GLY A 32 14.21 -1.36 -4.89
CA GLY A 32 14.93 -0.37 -4.07
C GLY A 32 14.28 1.02 -4.03
N SER A 33 13.37 1.32 -4.95
CA SER A 33 12.63 2.60 -5.03
C SER A 33 11.21 2.51 -4.49
N LEU A 34 10.82 1.34 -3.94
CA LEU A 34 9.48 1.07 -3.43
C LEU A 34 9.46 1.04 -1.92
N CYS A 35 8.49 1.71 -1.33
CA CYS A 35 8.24 1.76 0.11
C CYS A 35 6.82 1.28 0.44
N LEU A 36 6.62 0.87 1.68
CA LEU A 36 5.32 0.52 2.24
C LEU A 36 5.02 1.38 3.47
N SER A 37 3.74 1.58 3.76
CA SER A 37 3.29 2.06 5.06
C SER A 37 3.08 0.89 6.02
N VAL A 38 3.34 1.08 7.31
CA VAL A 38 2.94 0.13 8.36
C VAL A 38 1.43 -0.15 8.32
N MET A 39 0.62 0.78 7.82
CA MET A 39 -0.82 0.58 7.64
C MET A 39 -1.11 -0.56 6.64
N THR A 40 -0.31 -0.70 5.59
CA THR A 40 -0.43 -1.83 4.65
C THR A 40 -0.21 -3.16 5.38
N ILE A 41 0.78 -3.23 6.27
CA ILE A 41 1.00 -4.42 7.10
C ILE A 41 -0.21 -4.69 8.01
N THR A 42 -0.75 -3.63 8.63
CA THR A 42 -1.96 -3.74 9.46
C THR A 42 -3.14 -4.33 8.68
N GLU A 43 -3.38 -3.85 7.46
CA GLU A 43 -4.47 -4.33 6.61
C GLU A 43 -4.26 -5.79 6.18
N MET A 44 -3.03 -6.16 5.83
CA MET A 44 -2.72 -7.54 5.43
C MET A 44 -2.85 -8.52 6.61
N ASP A 45 -2.32 -8.18 7.77
CA ASP A 45 -2.44 -8.99 8.97
C ASP A 45 -3.90 -9.11 9.44
N ALA A 46 -4.67 -8.02 9.38
CA ALA A 46 -6.10 -8.06 9.65
C ALA A 46 -6.83 -9.00 8.67
N GLY A 47 -6.44 -9.01 7.41
CA GLY A 47 -6.95 -9.94 6.40
C GLY A 47 -6.64 -11.40 6.74
N VAL A 48 -5.44 -11.71 7.22
CA VAL A 48 -5.06 -13.06 7.69
C VAL A 48 -5.94 -13.49 8.85
N LEU A 49 -6.11 -12.64 9.86
CA LEU A 49 -6.94 -12.94 11.03
C LEU A 49 -8.41 -13.15 10.65
N LYS A 50 -8.92 -12.36 9.70
CA LYS A 50 -10.27 -12.53 9.16
C LYS A 50 -10.44 -13.88 8.47
N LEU A 51 -9.49 -14.29 7.65
CA LEU A 51 -9.53 -15.60 6.98
C LEU A 51 -9.54 -16.75 7.99
N ARG A 52 -8.77 -16.65 9.06
CA ARG A 52 -8.77 -17.66 10.14
C ARG A 52 -10.14 -17.73 10.82
N ARG A 53 -10.72 -16.58 11.14
CA ARG A 53 -12.05 -16.48 11.76
C ARG A 53 -13.15 -17.06 10.86
N GLU A 54 -12.98 -16.92 9.54
CA GLU A 54 -13.93 -17.45 8.54
C GLU A 54 -13.72 -18.95 8.22
N GLY A 55 -12.80 -19.62 8.91
CA GLY A 55 -12.52 -21.04 8.70
C GLY A 55 -11.75 -21.33 7.40
N LYS A 56 -10.87 -20.44 6.97
CA LYS A 56 -10.03 -20.56 5.76
C LYS A 56 -8.53 -20.58 6.14
N PRO A 57 -8.06 -21.60 6.91
CA PRO A 57 -6.69 -21.59 7.44
C PRO A 57 -5.62 -21.69 6.36
N ASP A 58 -5.84 -22.45 5.27
CA ASP A 58 -4.85 -22.62 4.22
C ASP A 58 -4.61 -21.29 3.47
N ARG A 59 -5.67 -20.56 3.18
CA ARG A 59 -5.57 -19.24 2.56
C ARG A 59 -4.93 -18.23 3.52
N ALA A 60 -5.27 -18.29 4.80
CA ALA A 60 -4.65 -17.46 5.84
C ALA A 60 -3.13 -17.70 5.89
N ASP A 61 -2.70 -18.95 5.86
CA ASP A 61 -1.27 -19.31 5.89
C ASP A 61 -0.53 -18.82 4.63
N GLN A 62 -1.16 -18.87 3.45
CA GLN A 62 -0.59 -18.31 2.22
C GLN A 62 -0.35 -16.81 2.34
N ILE A 63 -1.34 -16.06 2.82
CA ILE A 63 -1.20 -14.61 2.99
C ILE A 63 -0.22 -14.28 4.11
N ALA A 64 -0.22 -15.01 5.22
CA ALA A 64 0.77 -14.85 6.28
C ALA A 64 2.20 -15.06 5.78
N GLY A 65 2.42 -16.06 4.92
CA GLY A 65 3.70 -16.30 4.26
C GLY A 65 4.12 -15.16 3.35
N LEU A 66 3.16 -14.57 2.60
CA LEU A 66 3.39 -13.39 1.78
C LEU A 66 3.81 -12.19 2.63
N VAL A 67 3.13 -11.94 3.76
CA VAL A 67 3.50 -10.86 4.68
C VAL A 67 4.93 -11.05 5.21
N THR A 68 5.30 -12.26 5.59
CA THR A 68 6.66 -12.58 6.03
C THR A 68 7.69 -12.27 4.94
N ALA A 69 7.44 -12.66 3.70
CA ALA A 69 8.31 -12.36 2.56
C ALA A 69 8.42 -10.86 2.31
N ILE A 70 7.31 -10.14 2.36
CA ILE A 70 7.28 -8.67 2.21
C ILE A 70 8.12 -7.99 3.29
N LEU A 71 7.97 -8.39 4.55
CA LEU A 71 8.75 -7.83 5.67
C LEU A 71 10.25 -8.08 5.51
N THR A 72 10.63 -9.19 4.91
CA THR A 72 12.03 -9.49 4.59
C THR A 72 12.53 -8.62 3.43
N ASP A 73 11.78 -8.56 2.33
CA ASP A 73 12.19 -7.87 1.10
C ASP A 73 12.19 -6.35 1.24
N PHE A 74 11.23 -5.80 1.99
CA PHE A 74 11.11 -4.36 2.21
C PHE A 74 11.86 -3.86 3.46
N ALA A 75 12.18 -4.74 4.40
CA ALA A 75 13.00 -4.46 5.60
C ALA A 75 12.94 -3.00 6.12
N ASP A 76 13.90 -2.18 5.72
CA ASP A 76 14.05 -0.76 6.10
C ASP A 76 13.14 0.21 5.31
N ARG A 77 12.35 -0.29 4.37
CA ARG A 77 11.45 0.51 3.53
C ARG A 77 9.97 0.37 3.92
N VAL A 78 9.69 -0.20 5.07
CA VAL A 78 8.36 -0.13 5.72
C VAL A 78 8.36 1.09 6.64
N LEU A 79 7.59 2.10 6.26
CA LEU A 79 7.61 3.42 6.90
C LEU A 79 6.63 3.48 8.06
N ALA A 80 7.14 3.88 9.21
CA ALA A 80 6.35 4.03 10.43
C ALA A 80 5.42 5.25 10.38
N VAL A 81 4.38 5.23 11.19
CA VAL A 81 3.58 6.41 11.50
C VAL A 81 4.28 7.15 12.64
N ASP A 82 5.10 8.12 12.30
CA ASP A 82 5.76 9.00 13.27
C ASP A 82 4.88 10.22 13.60
N LEU A 83 5.39 11.12 14.44
CA LEU A 83 4.67 12.33 14.83
C LEU A 83 4.28 13.19 13.62
N GLU A 84 5.18 13.40 12.68
CA GLU A 84 4.92 14.20 11.50
C GLU A 84 3.87 13.55 10.59
N THR A 85 3.94 12.23 10.40
CA THR A 85 2.92 11.48 9.67
C THR A 85 1.55 11.63 10.34
N ALA A 86 1.47 11.50 11.66
CA ALA A 86 0.22 11.67 12.40
C ALA A 86 -0.38 13.07 12.21
N ARG A 87 0.43 14.11 12.18
CA ARG A 87 -0.01 15.48 11.90
C ARG A 87 -0.50 15.65 10.46
N HIS A 88 0.10 14.99 9.50
CA HIS A 88 -0.40 14.95 8.12
C HIS A 88 -1.76 14.23 8.04
N VAL A 89 -1.97 13.15 8.78
CA VAL A 89 -3.27 12.46 8.86
C VAL A 89 -4.37 13.43 9.25
N ALA A 90 -4.15 14.22 10.30
CA ALA A 90 -5.12 15.22 10.76
C ALA A 90 -5.43 16.28 9.68
N ARG A 91 -4.41 16.80 9.00
CA ARG A 91 -4.58 17.81 7.93
C ARG A 91 -5.34 17.24 6.73
N LEU A 92 -5.00 16.04 6.30
CA LEU A 92 -5.69 15.38 5.18
C LEU A 92 -7.14 15.04 5.55
N GLY A 93 -7.39 14.61 6.78
CA GLY A 93 -8.74 14.37 7.28
C GLY A 93 -9.61 15.63 7.22
N GLU A 94 -9.05 16.79 7.55
CA GLU A 94 -9.75 18.08 7.47
C GLU A 94 -10.12 18.44 6.03
N LEU A 95 -9.25 18.18 5.06
CA LEU A 95 -9.53 18.41 3.64
C LEU A 95 -10.73 17.60 3.14
N THR A 96 -11.00 16.47 3.77
CA THR A 96 -12.04 15.52 3.34
C THR A 96 -13.20 15.40 4.34
N HIS A 97 -13.35 16.35 5.27
CA HIS A 97 -14.35 16.28 6.33
C HIS A 97 -15.80 16.13 5.84
N ARG A 98 -16.10 16.57 4.61
CA ARG A 98 -17.42 16.43 3.96
C ARG A 98 -17.60 15.12 3.21
N GLN A 99 -16.54 14.34 3.07
CA GLN A 99 -16.52 13.10 2.30
C GLN A 99 -15.76 12.06 3.11
N ALA A 100 -16.44 11.00 3.54
CA ALA A 100 -15.83 9.95 4.33
C ALA A 100 -14.65 9.32 3.57
N VAL A 101 -13.45 9.46 4.14
CA VAL A 101 -12.25 8.75 3.72
C VAL A 101 -11.83 7.87 4.88
N GLU A 102 -11.62 6.59 4.60
CA GLU A 102 -11.23 5.62 5.61
C GLU A 102 -9.87 5.97 6.23
N LEU A 103 -9.72 5.72 7.53
CA LEU A 103 -8.48 6.00 8.25
C LEU A 103 -7.25 5.33 7.63
N PRO A 104 -7.29 4.07 7.17
CA PRO A 104 -6.16 3.45 6.47
C PRO A 104 -5.70 4.25 5.25
N ASP A 105 -6.61 4.73 4.42
CA ASP A 105 -6.29 5.53 3.24
C ASP A 105 -5.67 6.89 3.63
N LEU A 106 -6.17 7.52 4.69
CA LEU A 106 -5.58 8.74 5.24
C LEU A 106 -4.14 8.51 5.71
N VAL A 107 -3.89 7.40 6.41
CA VAL A 107 -2.55 7.08 6.90
C VAL A 107 -1.59 6.79 5.75
N ILE A 108 -2.01 6.05 4.72
CA ILE A 108 -1.20 5.76 3.54
C ILE A 108 -0.88 7.05 2.79
N ALA A 109 -1.88 7.90 2.54
CA ALA A 109 -1.69 9.20 1.90
C ALA A 109 -0.77 10.13 2.71
N ALA A 110 -0.95 10.17 4.03
CA ALA A 110 -0.12 10.95 4.93
C ALA A 110 1.34 10.48 4.93
N THR A 111 1.57 9.18 4.85
CA THR A 111 2.90 8.60 4.73
C THR A 111 3.57 9.05 3.42
N ALA A 112 2.85 9.00 2.30
CA ALA A 112 3.34 9.48 1.02
C ALA A 112 3.69 10.97 1.08
N ALA A 113 2.80 11.79 1.62
CA ALA A 113 3.00 13.24 1.76
C ALA A 113 4.21 13.56 2.67
N ARG A 114 4.31 12.87 3.82
CA ARG A 114 5.41 13.05 4.78
C ARG A 114 6.79 12.82 4.16
N HIS A 115 6.89 11.83 3.28
CA HIS A 115 8.16 11.41 2.69
C HIS A 115 8.35 11.89 1.24
N GLY A 116 7.43 12.69 0.69
CA GLY A 116 7.52 13.20 -0.68
C GLY A 116 7.47 12.09 -1.74
N LEU A 117 6.70 11.03 -1.49
CA LEU A 117 6.57 9.87 -2.35
C LEU A 117 5.36 9.99 -3.29
N ILE A 118 5.46 9.37 -4.47
CA ILE A 118 4.32 9.17 -5.36
C ILE A 118 3.60 7.90 -4.93
N LEU A 119 2.31 7.99 -4.69
CA LEU A 119 1.48 6.84 -4.32
C LEU A 119 1.11 6.04 -5.56
N LEU A 120 1.39 4.73 -5.56
CA LEU A 120 0.88 3.80 -6.57
C LEU A 120 -0.37 3.12 -6.01
N THR A 121 -1.50 3.33 -6.69
CA THR A 121 -2.81 2.84 -6.25
C THR A 121 -3.74 2.61 -7.43
N ARG A 122 -4.68 1.68 -7.31
CA ARG A 122 -5.82 1.54 -8.20
C ARG A 122 -7.01 2.42 -7.79
N ASN A 123 -7.00 2.94 -6.57
CA ASN A 123 -8.08 3.77 -6.01
C ASN A 123 -7.81 5.26 -6.24
N MET A 124 -7.71 5.68 -7.50
CA MET A 124 -7.43 7.06 -7.86
C MET A 124 -8.50 8.03 -7.35
N SER A 125 -9.77 7.65 -7.41
CA SER A 125 -10.88 8.49 -6.93
C SER A 125 -10.81 8.76 -5.43
N GLY A 126 -10.39 7.78 -4.63
CA GLY A 126 -10.22 7.93 -3.18
C GLY A 126 -9.07 8.87 -2.81
N PHE A 127 -7.95 8.80 -3.53
CA PHE A 127 -6.74 9.55 -3.21
C PHE A 127 -6.64 10.92 -3.90
N SER A 128 -7.30 11.13 -5.03
CA SER A 128 -7.25 12.42 -5.75
C SER A 128 -7.71 13.62 -4.90
N ARG A 129 -8.64 13.38 -3.97
CA ARG A 129 -9.18 14.40 -3.05
C ARG A 129 -8.16 14.85 -2.00
N LEU A 130 -7.15 14.04 -1.76
CA LEU A 130 -6.15 14.26 -0.70
C LEU A 130 -4.96 15.10 -1.16
N GLY A 131 -4.91 15.46 -2.46
CA GLY A 131 -3.83 16.28 -3.01
C GLY A 131 -2.45 15.62 -2.98
N VAL A 132 -2.39 14.32 -2.77
CA VAL A 132 -1.15 13.54 -2.79
C VAL A 132 -0.89 13.07 -4.21
N PRO A 133 0.33 13.24 -4.77
CA PRO A 133 0.66 12.70 -6.08
C PRO A 133 0.42 11.19 -6.12
N ALA A 134 -0.45 10.74 -7.03
CA ALA A 134 -0.83 9.34 -7.16
C ALA A 134 -0.86 8.92 -8.63
N ARG A 135 -0.59 7.63 -8.89
CA ARG A 135 -0.66 7.01 -10.22
C ARG A 135 -1.28 5.63 -10.11
N ASP A 136 -2.05 5.27 -11.12
CA ASP A 136 -2.51 3.88 -11.30
C ASP A 136 -1.54 3.14 -12.21
N PRO A 137 -0.73 2.21 -11.67
CA PRO A 137 0.29 1.50 -12.46
C PRO A 137 -0.31 0.50 -13.45
N PHE A 138 -1.62 0.23 -13.40
CA PHE A 138 -2.33 -0.57 -14.40
C PHE A 138 -2.69 0.24 -15.65
N VAL A 139 -2.77 1.55 -15.52
CA VAL A 139 -3.06 2.47 -16.64
C VAL A 139 -1.77 3.01 -17.24
N ASP A 140 -0.83 3.39 -16.37
CA ASP A 140 0.44 3.99 -16.77
C ASP A 140 1.56 3.49 -15.84
N LEU A 141 2.28 2.48 -16.29
CA LEU A 141 3.39 1.90 -15.54
C LEU A 141 4.54 2.92 -15.49
N PRO A 142 5.03 3.26 -14.29
CA PRO A 142 6.12 4.22 -14.18
C PRO A 142 7.40 3.74 -14.91
N THR A 143 8.18 4.68 -15.43
CA THR A 143 9.50 4.37 -15.99
C THR A 143 10.41 3.78 -14.92
N ASP A 144 11.38 2.97 -15.34
CA ASP A 144 12.38 2.41 -14.43
C ASP A 144 13.17 3.55 -13.75
N VAL A 145 13.51 3.35 -12.47
CA VAL A 145 14.15 4.37 -11.62
C VAL A 145 15.60 4.00 -11.36
#